data_bcef460d7692c8b4d93ad56f5c9030bb
#
_entry.id   bcef460d7692c8b4d93ad56f5c9030bb
#
_cell.length_a   1.000
_cell.length_b   1.000
_cell.length_c   1.000
_cell.angle_alpha   90.00
_cell.angle_beta   90.00
_cell.angle_gamma   90.00
#
_symmetry.space_group_name_H-M   'P 1'
#
loop_
_entity.id
_entity.type
_entity.pdbx_description
1 polymer ?
#
loop_
_entity_poly.entity_id
_entity_poly.type
_entity_poly.pdbx_seq_one_letter_code
_entity_poly.pdbx_strand_id
1 'polypeptide(L)'
;MIDQAKPDWKEPVPGFRYLEEEVSVSPDFQYEKLKACGLEPSAFGTDVDPAFFIGLAIQAGIRSGISAEGNINMLQGLTMHKRPVLGQELAISGEILSVSEVSRGLRVETDVGFLS
;
A
#
# COMPACT_ATOMS: atom_id res chain seq x y z
N MET A 1 22.23 -3.69 -25.54
CA MET A 1 21.36 -3.90 -24.40
C MET A 1 20.73 -2.59 -23.98
N ILE A 2 19.51 -2.61 -23.79
CA ILE A 2 18.87 -1.41 -23.27
C ILE A 2 19.11 -1.37 -21.78
N ASP A 3 19.80 -0.34 -21.38
CA ASP A 3 19.91 -0.07 -19.99
C ASP A 3 18.52 0.24 -19.45
N GLN A 4 18.06 -0.57 -18.56
CA GLN A 4 16.80 -0.26 -17.91
C GLN A 4 17.02 0.95 -17.02
N ALA A 5 16.54 2.08 -17.48
CA ALA A 5 16.57 3.26 -16.67
C ALA A 5 15.99 2.94 -15.30
N LYS A 6 16.78 3.10 -14.28
CA LYS A 6 16.25 3.02 -12.93
C LYS A 6 15.24 4.13 -12.75
N PRO A 7 14.10 3.85 -12.13
CA PRO A 7 13.18 4.93 -11.80
C PRO A 7 13.92 6.02 -11.02
N ASP A 8 13.55 7.26 -11.28
CA ASP A 8 14.04 8.36 -10.47
C ASP A 8 13.39 8.28 -9.10
N TRP A 9 14.03 7.53 -8.21
CA TRP A 9 13.55 7.44 -6.86
C TRP A 9 13.67 8.78 -6.16
N LYS A 10 12.60 9.16 -5.49
CA LYS A 10 12.56 10.40 -4.73
C LYS A 10 12.98 10.14 -3.30
N GLU A 11 13.63 11.13 -2.70
CA GLU A 11 13.94 11.07 -1.29
C GLU A 11 12.66 11.22 -0.48
N PRO A 12 12.45 10.37 0.54
CA PRO A 12 11.30 10.54 1.42
C PRO A 12 11.50 11.80 2.27
N VAL A 13 10.55 12.72 2.17
CA VAL A 13 10.57 13.95 2.97
C VAL A 13 9.19 14.19 3.58
N PRO A 14 9.12 14.80 4.76
CA PRO A 14 7.82 15.13 5.35
C PRO A 14 7.02 16.02 4.41
N GLY A 15 5.73 15.73 4.29
CA GLY A 15 4.85 16.46 3.40
C GLY A 15 4.80 15.93 1.98
N PHE A 16 5.66 14.97 1.62
CA PHE A 16 5.58 14.32 0.31
C PHE A 16 4.25 13.61 0.16
N ARG A 17 3.55 13.89 -0.92
CA ARG A 17 2.25 13.28 -1.19
C ARG A 17 2.36 12.27 -2.31
N TYR A 18 1.66 11.14 -2.12
CA TYR A 18 1.57 10.11 -3.15
C TYR A 18 0.72 10.59 -4.32
N LEU A 19 0.96 9.99 -5.48
CA LEU A 19 0.11 10.23 -6.65
C LEU A 19 -1.33 9.89 -6.32
N GLU A 20 -2.24 10.72 -6.81
CA GLU A 20 -3.67 10.43 -6.70
C GLU A 20 -4.02 9.35 -7.72
N GLU A 21 -4.62 8.28 -7.26
CA GLU A 21 -5.04 7.18 -8.12
C GLU A 21 -6.19 6.42 -7.48
N GLU A 22 -6.85 5.61 -8.27
CA GLU A 22 -7.92 4.76 -7.78
C GLU A 22 -7.48 3.30 -7.86
N VAL A 23 -7.88 2.52 -6.86
CA VAL A 23 -7.62 1.09 -6.81
C VAL A 23 -8.87 0.34 -6.41
N SER A 24 -8.95 -0.91 -6.79
CA SER A 24 -10.00 -1.81 -6.34
C SER A 24 -9.43 -3.20 -6.14
N VAL A 25 -10.09 -3.99 -5.31
CA VAL A 25 -9.75 -5.41 -5.15
C VAL A 25 -10.84 -6.21 -5.83
N SER A 26 -10.50 -6.93 -6.89
CA SER A 26 -11.49 -7.75 -7.59
C SER A 26 -11.83 -9.00 -6.79
N PRO A 27 -13.05 -9.53 -6.95
CA PRO A 27 -13.41 -10.78 -6.32
C PRO A 27 -12.48 -11.94 -6.68
N ASP A 28 -12.09 -12.04 -7.94
CA ASP A 28 -11.20 -13.11 -8.40
C ASP A 28 -9.81 -12.99 -7.77
N PHE A 29 -9.28 -11.78 -7.66
CA PHE A 29 -7.98 -11.55 -7.04
C PHE A 29 -7.98 -12.01 -5.58
N GLN A 30 -8.98 -11.61 -4.81
CA GLN A 30 -9.08 -12.00 -3.41
C GLN A 30 -9.28 -13.50 -3.26
N TYR A 31 -10.15 -14.09 -4.09
CA TYR A 31 -10.38 -15.54 -4.06
C TYR A 31 -9.08 -16.31 -4.25
N GLU A 32 -8.32 -15.97 -5.28
CA GLU A 32 -7.06 -16.66 -5.57
C GLU A 32 -6.01 -16.46 -4.49
N LYS A 33 -5.93 -15.26 -3.92
CA LYS A 33 -4.98 -14.98 -2.84
C LYS A 33 -5.29 -15.74 -1.56
N LEU A 34 -6.55 -15.76 -1.15
CA LEU A 34 -6.96 -16.51 0.04
C LEU A 34 -6.73 -17.99 -0.15
N LYS A 35 -7.07 -18.52 -1.33
CA LYS A 35 -6.84 -19.92 -1.66
C LYS A 35 -5.35 -20.27 -1.61
N ALA A 36 -4.50 -19.43 -2.19
CA ALA A 36 -3.06 -19.65 -2.20
C ALA A 36 -2.46 -19.65 -0.79
N CYS A 37 -3.07 -18.92 0.14
CA CYS A 37 -2.64 -18.90 1.54
C CYS A 37 -3.23 -20.04 2.38
N GLY A 38 -4.01 -20.90 1.77
CA GLY A 38 -4.66 -22.01 2.50
C GLY A 38 -5.86 -21.57 3.32
N LEU A 39 -6.41 -20.39 3.05
CA LEU A 39 -7.57 -19.86 3.75
C LEU A 39 -8.84 -20.15 2.96
N GLU A 40 -9.99 -20.10 3.65
CA GLU A 40 -11.28 -20.21 2.99
C GLU A 40 -11.47 -19.03 2.05
N PRO A 41 -11.61 -19.27 0.72
CA PRO A 41 -11.71 -18.17 -0.24
C PRO A 41 -12.88 -17.21 -0.02
N SER A 42 -13.95 -17.70 0.61
CA SER A 42 -15.14 -16.87 0.88
C SER A 42 -15.16 -16.30 2.29
N ALA A 43 -14.06 -16.34 3.02
CA ALA A 43 -14.00 -15.95 4.42
C ALA A 43 -14.51 -14.52 4.67
N PHE A 44 -14.30 -13.62 3.74
CA PHE A 44 -14.71 -12.22 3.87
C PHE A 44 -15.98 -11.89 3.06
N GLY A 45 -16.57 -12.89 2.39
CA GLY A 45 -17.77 -12.66 1.58
C GLY A 45 -17.54 -11.62 0.50
N THR A 46 -18.32 -10.54 0.52
CA THR A 46 -18.18 -9.42 -0.43
C THR A 46 -17.27 -8.30 0.10
N ASP A 47 -16.78 -8.43 1.31
CA ASP A 47 -15.88 -7.44 1.90
C ASP A 47 -14.44 -7.71 1.49
N VAL A 48 -13.64 -6.65 1.40
CA VAL A 48 -12.20 -6.79 1.15
C VAL A 48 -11.51 -7.24 2.42
N ASP A 49 -10.60 -8.21 2.28
CA ASP A 49 -9.71 -8.58 3.38
C ASP A 49 -8.83 -7.39 3.75
N PRO A 50 -8.91 -6.89 4.98
CA PRO A 50 -8.14 -5.71 5.38
C PRO A 50 -6.63 -5.83 5.18
N ALA A 51 -6.10 -7.04 5.19
CA ALA A 51 -4.66 -7.26 5.00
C ALA A 51 -4.17 -6.79 3.63
N PHE A 52 -5.04 -6.71 2.63
CA PHE A 52 -4.63 -6.24 1.30
C PHE A 52 -4.27 -4.77 1.28
N PHE A 53 -4.80 -3.96 2.20
CA PHE A 53 -4.52 -2.53 2.21
C PHE A 53 -3.06 -2.22 2.52
N ILE A 54 -2.40 -3.07 3.27
CA ILE A 54 -0.97 -2.91 3.57
C ILE A 54 -0.16 -2.99 2.27
N GLY A 55 -0.40 -4.02 1.46
CA GLY A 55 0.28 -4.18 0.18
C GLY A 55 -0.08 -3.07 -0.80
N LEU A 56 -1.34 -2.66 -0.85
CA LEU A 56 -1.79 -1.58 -1.72
C LEU A 56 -1.11 -0.25 -1.35
N ALA A 57 -0.95 0.02 -0.06
CA ALA A 57 -0.27 1.22 0.40
C ALA A 57 1.21 1.23 0.00
N ILE A 58 1.89 0.10 0.13
CA ILE A 58 3.30 -0.04 -0.28
C ILE A 58 3.42 0.18 -1.80
N GLN A 59 2.55 -0.43 -2.58
CA GLN A 59 2.56 -0.28 -4.03
C GLN A 59 2.30 1.18 -4.46
N ALA A 60 1.40 1.86 -3.77
CA ALA A 60 1.13 3.27 -4.03
C ALA A 60 2.38 4.13 -3.82
N GLY A 61 3.14 3.85 -2.77
CA GLY A 61 4.40 4.54 -2.51
C GLY A 61 5.42 4.30 -3.63
N ILE A 62 5.53 3.05 -4.08
CA ILE A 62 6.44 2.70 -5.18
C ILE A 62 6.05 3.42 -6.45
N ARG A 63 4.78 3.44 -6.80
CA ARG A 63 4.30 4.15 -7.99
C ARG A 63 4.50 5.66 -7.89
N SER A 64 4.55 6.18 -6.68
CA SER A 64 4.80 7.60 -6.44
C SER A 64 6.28 7.97 -6.43
N GLY A 65 7.16 6.99 -6.58
CA GLY A 65 8.60 7.19 -6.68
C GLY A 65 9.38 6.97 -5.39
N ILE A 66 8.76 6.39 -4.36
CA ILE A 66 9.46 6.06 -3.12
C ILE A 66 9.87 4.60 -3.18
N SER A 67 11.18 4.35 -3.12
CA SER A 67 11.70 3.00 -3.19
C SER A 67 11.37 2.21 -1.92
N ALA A 68 10.92 0.97 -2.12
CA ALA A 68 10.74 0.02 -1.02
C ALA A 68 11.92 -0.95 -0.88
N GLU A 69 12.92 -0.81 -1.73
CA GLU A 69 14.08 -1.70 -1.72
C GLU A 69 14.85 -1.58 -0.41
N GLY A 70 15.08 -2.71 0.24
CA GLY A 70 15.78 -2.73 1.51
C GLY A 70 14.95 -2.28 2.71
N ASN A 71 13.69 -1.94 2.51
CA ASN A 71 12.84 -1.48 3.60
C ASN A 71 12.35 -2.63 4.46
N ILE A 72 12.27 -2.37 5.76
CA ILE A 72 11.68 -3.28 6.71
C ILE A 72 10.44 -2.62 7.27
N ASN A 73 9.34 -3.34 7.21
CA ASN A 73 8.08 -2.87 7.75
C ASN A 73 8.06 -3.15 9.25
N MET A 74 8.24 -2.13 10.06
CA MET A 74 8.43 -2.32 11.49
C MET A 74 7.15 -2.18 12.30
N LEU A 75 6.24 -1.31 11.86
CA LEU A 75 5.00 -1.06 12.59
C LEU A 75 3.92 -0.65 11.60
N GLN A 76 2.76 -1.27 11.76
CA GLN A 76 1.59 -0.88 10.97
C GLN A 76 0.37 -0.78 11.85
N GLY A 77 -0.42 0.25 11.57
CA GLY A 77 -1.74 0.39 12.15
C GLY A 77 -2.76 0.50 11.03
N LEU A 78 -3.91 -0.10 11.23
CA LEU A 78 -5.02 -0.03 10.30
C LEU A 78 -6.28 0.37 11.06
N THR A 79 -6.90 1.45 10.60
CA THR A 79 -8.17 1.90 11.15
C THR A 79 -9.21 1.85 10.04
N MET A 80 -10.32 1.18 10.29
CA MET A 80 -11.39 1.06 9.31
C MET A 80 -12.62 1.79 9.79
N HIS A 81 -13.01 2.80 9.03
CA HIS A 81 -14.25 3.55 9.30
C HIS A 81 -15.45 2.94 8.58
N LYS A 82 -15.22 2.32 7.44
CA LYS A 82 -16.23 1.60 6.65
C LYS A 82 -15.60 0.33 6.11
N ARG A 83 -16.43 -0.66 5.80
CA ARG A 83 -15.95 -1.89 5.18
C ARG A 83 -15.99 -1.74 3.66
N PRO A 84 -14.82 -1.68 3.00
CA PRO A 84 -14.80 -1.67 1.53
C PRO A 84 -15.29 -2.99 0.98
N VAL A 85 -15.99 -2.93 -0.14
CA VAL A 85 -16.48 -4.13 -0.82
C VAL A 85 -15.62 -4.44 -2.04
N LEU A 86 -15.63 -5.71 -2.43
CA LEU A 86 -14.91 -6.15 -3.63
C LEU A 86 -15.45 -5.42 -4.86
N GLY A 87 -14.54 -4.98 -5.71
CA GLY A 87 -14.88 -4.25 -6.94
C GLY A 87 -15.15 -2.77 -6.75
N GLN A 88 -15.21 -2.29 -5.52
CA GLN A 88 -15.41 -0.86 -5.24
C GLN A 88 -14.13 -0.09 -5.55
N GLU A 89 -14.24 1.01 -6.29
CA GLU A 89 -13.10 1.88 -6.53
C GLU A 89 -12.84 2.76 -5.32
N LEU A 90 -11.58 2.78 -4.91
CA LEU A 90 -11.13 3.56 -3.75
C LEU A 90 -10.04 4.51 -4.19
N ALA A 91 -10.19 5.77 -3.84
CA ALA A 91 -9.17 6.78 -4.09
C ALA A 91 -8.06 6.65 -3.03
N ILE A 92 -6.82 6.64 -3.48
CA ILE A 92 -5.66 6.60 -2.58
C ILE A 92 -5.23 8.03 -2.27
N SER A 93 -5.03 8.29 -0.98
CA SER A 93 -4.43 9.53 -0.51
C SER A 93 -3.32 9.15 0.47
N GLY A 94 -2.08 9.48 0.12
CA GLY A 94 -0.94 9.14 0.96
C GLY A 94 -0.02 10.33 1.18
N GLU A 95 0.55 10.39 2.36
CA GLU A 95 1.47 11.46 2.73
C GLU A 95 2.52 10.94 3.70
N ILE A 96 3.77 11.34 3.49
CA ILE A 96 4.83 11.08 4.45
C ILE A 96 4.71 12.10 5.59
N LEU A 97 4.52 11.59 6.80
CA LEU A 97 4.33 12.43 7.98
C LEU A 97 5.65 12.84 8.62
N SER A 98 6.59 11.91 8.70
CA SER A 98 7.87 12.18 9.33
C SER A 98 8.98 11.30 8.75
N VAL A 99 10.19 11.81 8.79
CA VAL A 99 11.40 11.08 8.41
C VAL A 99 12.44 11.38 9.48
N SER A 100 13.00 10.33 10.07
CA SER A 100 14.03 10.49 11.09
C SER A 100 15.19 9.54 10.85
N GLU A 101 16.37 9.95 11.23
CA GLU A 101 17.55 9.10 11.15
C GLU A 101 17.56 8.15 12.35
N VAL A 102 17.86 6.89 12.04
CA VAL A 102 18.05 5.86 13.05
C VAL A 102 19.38 5.16 12.78
N SER A 103 19.83 4.33 13.70
CA SER A 103 21.17 3.72 13.63
C SER A 103 21.44 2.94 12.33
N ARG A 104 20.42 2.48 11.64
CA ARG A 104 20.55 1.67 10.43
C ARG A 104 19.92 2.27 9.20
N GLY A 105 19.61 3.56 9.20
CA GLY A 105 19.02 4.22 8.05
C GLY A 105 17.99 5.26 8.43
N LEU A 106 16.86 5.24 7.72
CA LEU A 106 15.78 6.19 7.94
C LEU A 106 14.54 5.47 8.44
N ARG A 107 13.86 6.11 9.38
CA ARG A 107 12.51 5.73 9.77
C ARG A 107 11.54 6.69 9.09
N VAL A 108 10.64 6.14 8.29
CA VAL A 108 9.64 6.93 7.56
C VAL A 108 8.26 6.53 8.07
N GLU A 109 7.51 7.53 8.52
CA GLU A 109 6.11 7.34 8.89
C GLU A 109 5.22 7.89 7.78
N THR A 110 4.31 7.05 7.31
CA THR A 110 3.43 7.39 6.20
C THR A 110 1.98 7.12 6.59
N ASP A 111 1.10 8.02 6.21
CA ASP A 111 -0.34 7.84 6.35
C ASP A 111 -0.93 7.64 4.96
N VAL A 112 -1.67 6.54 4.78
CA VAL A 112 -2.31 6.23 3.50
C VAL A 112 -3.78 5.96 3.75
N GLY A 113 -4.63 6.75 3.09
CA GLY A 113 -6.07 6.59 3.16
C GLY A 113 -6.63 6.00 1.86
N PHE A 114 -7.68 5.21 2.01
CA PHE A 114 -8.44 4.64 0.90
C PHE A 114 -9.87 5.15 1.05
N LEU A 115 -10.28 5.99 0.12
CA LEU A 115 -11.54 6.74 0.21
C LEU A 115 -12.51 6.31 -0.88
N SER A 116 -13.74 6.12 -0.51
CA SER A 116 -14.81 5.81 -1.46
C SER A 116 -15.57 7.05 -1.87
#